data_1c19ce8a664c7cf8313c0d2a5d552c02
#
_entry.id   1c19ce8a664c7cf8313c0d2a5d552c02
#
_cell.length_a   1.000
_cell.length_b   1.000
_cell.length_c   1.000
_cell.angle_alpha   90.00
_cell.angle_beta   90.00
_cell.angle_gamma   90.00
#
_symmetry.space_group_name_H-M   'P 1'
#
loop_
_entity.id
_entity.type
_entity.pdbx_description
1 polymer ?
#
loop_
_entity_poly.entity_id
_entity_poly.type
_entity_poly.pdbx_seq_one_letter_code
_entity_poly.pdbx_strand_id
1 'polypeptide(L)'
;MAKRSWRSGLTIALCVFTATALTAQAQRGTGGQAIPPPTSQQVGHVFILMEENHSFSDVIGNPQMPYFNSLAQQYSVAEEYFANTHPSIGNYFMLTTGQIITNDDGYMGTVTVDNVVRELIAAGKTWKEYSESIPFQGYDGGDQGEYAERHNPCSYFSDVRNDPNQQQNLVPFSQLATDIANHTLPNYGFIVPNLLDDAHDGTLAMADAWLQANIAPLLASPDFNTPGGGLLIITFDESEDSDTQFGGGHVPWIAVGPNANPHYPPTGVYIPLTVYQHQSTLRFMLKLAGVNVLPGASNTAPDMWEFYTGN
;
A
#
# COMPACT_ATOMS: atom_id res chain seq x y z
N MET A 1 -23.79 14.70 -96.05
CA MET A 1 -23.94 13.87 -94.79
C MET A 1 -22.96 14.43 -93.75
N ALA A 2 -23.45 15.28 -92.85
CA ALA A 2 -22.62 15.99 -91.87
C ALA A 2 -22.87 15.35 -90.47
N LYS A 3 -21.83 14.84 -89.88
CA LYS A 3 -21.87 14.37 -88.48
C LYS A 3 -21.51 15.54 -87.55
N ARG A 4 -22.45 15.96 -86.77
CA ARG A 4 -22.26 16.89 -85.64
C ARG A 4 -21.69 16.13 -84.46
N SER A 5 -20.51 16.54 -83.95
CA SER A 5 -19.95 16.09 -82.67
C SER A 5 -20.38 17.08 -81.55
N TRP A 6 -21.01 16.57 -80.55
CA TRP A 6 -21.26 17.30 -79.28
C TRP A 6 -20.09 17.05 -78.33
N ARG A 7 -19.46 18.14 -77.91
CA ARG A 7 -18.49 18.12 -76.84
C ARG A 7 -19.21 18.58 -75.60
N SER A 8 -19.43 17.70 -74.63
CA SER A 8 -19.91 18.00 -73.29
C SER A 8 -18.72 18.45 -72.44
N GLY A 9 -18.72 19.74 -72.08
CA GLY A 9 -17.76 20.25 -71.08
C GLY A 9 -18.18 19.84 -69.68
N LEU A 10 -17.39 19.04 -69.00
CA LEU A 10 -17.58 18.70 -67.58
C LEU A 10 -16.78 19.70 -66.77
N THR A 11 -17.46 20.61 -66.10
CA THR A 11 -16.85 21.55 -65.14
C THR A 11 -16.74 20.83 -63.81
N ILE A 12 -15.53 20.45 -63.40
CA ILE A 12 -15.25 19.88 -62.08
C ILE A 12 -15.08 21.07 -61.13
N ALA A 13 -16.05 21.25 -60.25
CA ALA A 13 -15.92 22.15 -59.10
C ALA A 13 -15.04 21.47 -58.02
N LEU A 14 -13.85 22.03 -57.81
CA LEU A 14 -12.94 21.62 -56.77
C LEU A 14 -13.39 22.21 -55.44
N CYS A 15 -14.12 21.44 -54.62
CA CYS A 15 -14.39 21.80 -53.22
C CYS A 15 -13.15 21.59 -52.40
N VAL A 16 -12.45 22.67 -52.06
CA VAL A 16 -11.36 22.64 -51.08
C VAL A 16 -11.98 22.56 -49.67
N PHE A 17 -12.00 21.38 -49.08
CA PHE A 17 -12.28 21.24 -47.69
C PHE A 17 -11.04 21.64 -46.88
N THR A 18 -11.04 22.82 -46.29
CA THR A 18 -10.07 23.17 -45.24
C THR A 18 -10.45 22.42 -43.97
N ALA A 19 -9.73 21.34 -43.70
CA ALA A 19 -9.79 20.65 -42.41
C ALA A 19 -9.11 21.54 -41.37
N THR A 20 -9.90 22.28 -40.59
CA THR A 20 -9.45 22.89 -39.34
C THR A 20 -9.26 21.77 -38.32
N ALA A 21 -8.01 21.39 -38.13
CA ALA A 21 -7.65 20.53 -36.99
C ALA A 21 -7.91 21.32 -35.71
N LEU A 22 -9.01 21.00 -35.03
CA LEU A 22 -9.18 21.37 -33.62
C LEU A 22 -8.17 20.54 -32.83
N THR A 23 -7.05 21.14 -32.46
CA THR A 23 -6.20 20.64 -31.39
C THR A 23 -6.98 20.83 -30.08
N ALA A 24 -7.62 19.76 -29.61
CA ALA A 24 -8.07 19.68 -28.25
C ALA A 24 -6.83 19.69 -27.35
N GLN A 25 -6.43 20.86 -26.89
CA GLN A 25 -5.55 20.98 -25.75
C GLN A 25 -6.34 20.45 -24.54
N ALA A 26 -6.00 19.25 -24.09
CA ALA A 26 -6.39 18.79 -22.77
C ALA A 26 -5.84 19.81 -21.77
N GLN A 27 -6.73 20.68 -21.28
CA GLN A 27 -6.42 21.44 -20.07
C GLN A 27 -6.20 20.42 -18.96
N ARG A 28 -4.94 20.20 -18.60
CA ARG A 28 -4.60 19.61 -17.32
C ARG A 28 -5.20 20.52 -16.27
N GLY A 29 -6.25 20.03 -15.62
CA GLY A 29 -6.83 20.68 -14.47
C GLY A 29 -5.74 20.90 -13.46
N THR A 30 -5.38 22.15 -13.22
CA THR A 30 -4.46 22.56 -12.20
C THR A 30 -5.07 22.28 -10.84
N GLY A 31 -4.51 21.31 -10.11
CA GLY A 31 -4.53 21.26 -8.66
C GLY A 31 -5.91 21.02 -8.04
N GLY A 32 -6.23 19.76 -7.76
CA GLY A 32 -6.97 19.49 -6.54
C GLY A 32 -6.22 20.19 -5.40
N GLN A 33 -6.89 21.04 -4.61
CA GLN A 33 -6.27 21.62 -3.42
C GLN A 33 -5.82 20.45 -2.56
N ALA A 34 -4.50 20.39 -2.28
CA ALA A 34 -3.98 19.44 -1.32
C ALA A 34 -4.77 19.59 -0.02
N ILE A 35 -5.37 18.51 0.46
CA ILE A 35 -6.08 18.52 1.74
C ILE A 35 -5.04 18.92 2.79
N PRO A 36 -5.25 20.01 3.54
CA PRO A 36 -4.29 20.43 4.53
C PRO A 36 -4.18 19.32 5.59
N PRO A 37 -2.96 19.05 6.10
CA PRO A 37 -2.79 18.07 7.14
C PRO A 37 -3.66 18.43 8.36
N PRO A 38 -4.23 17.41 9.04
CA PRO A 38 -5.02 17.64 10.24
C PRO A 38 -4.20 18.32 11.34
N THR A 39 -4.86 18.97 12.27
CA THR A 39 -4.23 19.74 13.37
C THR A 39 -3.41 18.87 14.32
N SER A 40 -3.76 17.58 14.45
CA SER A 40 -2.94 16.53 15.07
C SER A 40 -2.72 15.42 14.07
N GLN A 41 -1.45 15.16 13.76
CA GLN A 41 -1.05 14.22 12.71
C GLN A 41 -0.52 12.89 13.26
N GLN A 42 -0.36 12.77 14.58
CA GLN A 42 0.26 11.60 15.16
C GLN A 42 -0.78 10.69 15.81
N VAL A 43 -0.55 9.38 15.64
CA VAL A 43 -1.26 8.32 16.37
C VAL A 43 -0.29 7.59 17.31
N GLY A 44 -0.83 6.95 18.34
CA GLY A 44 -0.03 6.13 19.25
C GLY A 44 0.62 4.95 18.55
N HIS A 45 -0.15 4.33 17.66
CA HIS A 45 0.19 3.08 16.98
C HIS A 45 -0.19 3.14 15.52
N VAL A 46 0.76 2.95 14.61
CA VAL A 46 0.51 2.78 13.17
C VAL A 46 0.95 1.39 12.75
N PHE A 47 0.03 0.65 12.16
CA PHE A 47 0.27 -0.73 11.74
C PHE A 47 0.02 -0.87 10.25
N ILE A 48 0.74 -1.79 9.61
CA ILE A 48 0.48 -2.26 8.27
C ILE A 48 0.43 -3.78 8.25
N LEU A 49 -0.51 -4.31 7.49
CA LEU A 49 -0.63 -5.72 7.16
C LEU A 49 -0.55 -5.87 5.65
N MET A 50 0.28 -6.79 5.20
CA MET A 50 0.50 -7.09 3.79
C MET A 50 -0.12 -8.43 3.44
N GLU A 51 -0.99 -8.42 2.44
CA GLU A 51 -1.53 -9.58 1.73
C GLU A 51 -0.82 -9.70 0.38
N GLU A 52 -1.05 -10.80 -0.36
CA GLU A 52 -0.24 -11.17 -1.51
C GLU A 52 -1.01 -11.37 -2.81
N ASN A 53 -0.42 -10.83 -3.90
CA ASN A 53 -0.64 -11.19 -5.30
C ASN A 53 -2.08 -11.12 -5.83
N HIS A 54 -2.92 -10.20 -5.33
CA HIS A 54 -4.28 -10.05 -5.85
C HIS A 54 -4.62 -8.63 -6.26
N SER A 55 -5.24 -8.52 -7.44
CA SER A 55 -5.71 -7.24 -7.98
C SER A 55 -6.89 -6.67 -7.18
N PHE A 56 -7.05 -5.35 -7.22
CA PHE A 56 -8.16 -4.63 -6.61
C PHE A 56 -9.52 -5.26 -6.97
N SER A 57 -9.71 -5.61 -8.25
CA SER A 57 -10.96 -6.21 -8.75
C SER A 57 -11.24 -7.61 -8.22
N ASP A 58 -10.21 -8.32 -7.78
CA ASP A 58 -10.35 -9.68 -7.27
C ASP A 58 -10.73 -9.71 -5.80
N VAL A 59 -10.49 -8.62 -5.08
CA VAL A 59 -10.70 -8.50 -3.64
C VAL A 59 -11.91 -7.64 -3.30
N ILE A 60 -12.01 -6.43 -3.90
CA ILE A 60 -13.10 -5.51 -3.59
C ILE A 60 -14.43 -6.03 -4.14
N GLY A 61 -15.39 -6.25 -3.25
CA GLY A 61 -16.69 -6.82 -3.58
C GLY A 61 -16.72 -8.35 -3.74
N ASN A 62 -15.59 -9.04 -3.55
CA ASN A 62 -15.52 -10.49 -3.64
C ASN A 62 -16.18 -11.15 -2.42
N PRO A 63 -17.14 -12.08 -2.62
CA PRO A 63 -17.80 -12.78 -1.53
C PRO A 63 -16.90 -13.73 -0.74
N GLN A 64 -15.68 -14.00 -1.20
CA GLN A 64 -14.66 -14.76 -0.45
C GLN A 64 -13.90 -13.88 0.54
N MET A 65 -14.04 -12.55 0.46
CA MET A 65 -13.39 -11.57 1.36
C MET A 65 -14.42 -10.73 2.15
N PRO A 66 -15.39 -11.38 2.87
CA PRO A 66 -16.46 -10.64 3.52
C PRO A 66 -16.00 -9.73 4.65
N TYR A 67 -14.98 -10.13 5.42
CA TYR A 67 -14.46 -9.31 6.51
C TYR A 67 -13.68 -8.11 5.98
N PHE A 68 -12.74 -8.33 5.06
CA PHE A 68 -12.01 -7.24 4.39
C PHE A 68 -12.98 -6.22 3.78
N ASN A 69 -13.99 -6.71 3.02
CA ASN A 69 -14.97 -5.85 2.38
C ASN A 69 -15.87 -5.10 3.39
N SER A 70 -16.13 -5.68 4.55
CA SER A 70 -16.85 -4.98 5.62
C SER A 70 -16.01 -3.81 6.19
N LEU A 71 -14.71 -3.99 6.33
CA LEU A 71 -13.78 -2.92 6.73
C LEU A 71 -13.69 -1.83 5.63
N ALA A 72 -13.56 -2.24 4.37
CA ALA A 72 -13.55 -1.31 3.23
C ALA A 72 -14.83 -0.46 3.15
N GLN A 73 -15.99 -1.03 3.47
CA GLN A 73 -17.27 -0.30 3.51
C GLN A 73 -17.40 0.64 4.70
N GLN A 74 -16.77 0.31 5.81
CA GLN A 74 -16.86 1.10 7.05
C GLN A 74 -15.83 2.22 7.11
N TYR A 75 -14.65 2.02 6.53
CA TYR A 75 -13.49 2.89 6.63
C TYR A 75 -13.05 3.43 5.26
N SER A 76 -11.79 3.83 5.14
CA SER A 76 -11.27 4.45 3.91
C SER A 76 -10.73 3.42 2.92
N VAL A 77 -10.95 3.66 1.63
CA VAL A 77 -10.38 2.90 0.52
C VAL A 77 -9.63 3.84 -0.41
N ALA A 78 -8.40 3.51 -0.82
CA ALA A 78 -7.72 4.19 -1.90
C ALA A 78 -8.07 3.50 -3.23
N GLU A 79 -8.90 4.17 -4.04
CA GLU A 79 -9.38 3.60 -5.31
C GLU A 79 -8.34 3.62 -6.44
N GLU A 80 -7.28 4.44 -6.32
CA GLU A 80 -6.19 4.56 -7.28
C GLU A 80 -4.86 4.24 -6.59
N TYR A 81 -4.73 3.02 -6.06
CA TYR A 81 -3.52 2.56 -5.40
C TYR A 81 -2.88 1.41 -6.17
N PHE A 82 -1.59 1.56 -6.48
CA PHE A 82 -0.86 0.65 -7.35
C PHE A 82 0.45 0.20 -6.69
N ALA A 83 0.79 -1.05 -6.90
CA ALA A 83 2.10 -1.58 -6.56
C ALA A 83 3.19 -1.04 -7.52
N ASN A 84 4.44 -1.19 -7.15
CA ASN A 84 5.56 -0.57 -7.87
C ASN A 84 6.21 -1.49 -8.90
N THR A 85 6.16 -2.79 -8.68
CA THR A 85 6.90 -3.77 -9.48
C THR A 85 6.34 -5.18 -9.31
N HIS A 86 6.88 -6.13 -10.06
CA HIS A 86 6.88 -7.58 -9.84
C HIS A 86 8.33 -8.07 -9.82
N PRO A 87 8.69 -9.11 -9.04
CA PRO A 87 7.89 -9.78 -8.01
C PRO A 87 7.94 -9.06 -6.65
N SER A 88 7.38 -9.74 -5.64
CA SER A 88 7.03 -9.26 -4.29
C SER A 88 8.10 -8.43 -3.59
N ILE A 89 9.35 -8.93 -3.47
CA ILE A 89 10.41 -8.34 -2.64
C ILE A 89 10.66 -6.85 -2.95
N GLY A 90 10.53 -6.43 -4.21
CA GLY A 90 10.71 -5.04 -4.64
C GLY A 90 9.69 -4.11 -4.02
N ASN A 91 8.45 -4.58 -3.82
CA ASN A 91 7.36 -3.83 -3.19
C ASN A 91 7.55 -3.71 -1.68
N TYR A 92 7.96 -4.78 -1.01
CA TYR A 92 8.32 -4.73 0.42
C TYR A 92 9.45 -3.75 0.69
N PHE A 93 10.48 -3.74 -0.16
CA PHE A 93 11.55 -2.74 -0.05
C PHE A 93 11.06 -1.32 -0.38
N MET A 94 10.22 -1.14 -1.39
CA MET A 94 9.64 0.18 -1.68
C MET A 94 8.84 0.71 -0.49
N LEU A 95 8.04 -0.14 0.15
CA LEU A 95 7.23 0.22 1.32
C LEU A 95 8.08 0.55 2.56
N THR A 96 9.32 0.09 2.64
CA THR A 96 10.16 0.21 3.85
C THR A 96 11.41 1.06 3.67
N THR A 97 11.87 1.25 2.43
CA THR A 97 13.05 2.08 2.10
C THR A 97 12.75 3.21 1.12
N GLY A 98 11.59 3.19 0.47
CA GLY A 98 11.27 4.08 -0.65
C GLY A 98 12.08 3.76 -1.91
N GLN A 99 12.63 2.54 -2.05
CA GLN A 99 13.44 2.12 -3.19
C GLN A 99 13.16 0.65 -3.54
N ILE A 100 13.13 0.33 -4.82
CA ILE A 100 13.24 -1.07 -5.29
C ILE A 100 14.71 -1.45 -5.18
N ILE A 101 15.08 -2.20 -4.14
CA ILE A 101 16.48 -2.65 -3.94
C ILE A 101 16.82 -3.75 -4.92
N THR A 102 15.90 -4.68 -5.11
CA THR A 102 16.00 -5.82 -6.04
C THR A 102 14.60 -6.32 -6.38
N ASN A 103 14.49 -7.03 -7.49
CA ASN A 103 13.33 -7.85 -7.88
C ASN A 103 13.69 -9.34 -7.94
N ASP A 104 14.68 -9.76 -7.16
CA ASP A 104 15.08 -11.15 -7.02
C ASP A 104 14.57 -11.67 -5.66
N ASP A 105 13.49 -12.44 -5.64
CA ASP A 105 12.91 -13.03 -4.42
C ASP A 105 13.85 -13.99 -3.70
N GLY A 106 14.90 -14.46 -4.39
CA GLY A 106 15.99 -15.21 -3.79
C GLY A 106 17.09 -14.36 -3.15
N TYR A 107 16.89 -13.03 -3.02
CA TYR A 107 17.88 -12.12 -2.47
C TYR A 107 18.16 -12.42 -0.99
N MET A 108 19.43 -12.63 -0.65
CA MET A 108 19.92 -12.93 0.71
C MET A 108 20.86 -11.85 1.24
N GLY A 109 20.98 -10.73 0.54
CA GLY A 109 21.90 -9.66 0.91
C GLY A 109 21.43 -8.83 2.11
N THR A 110 22.29 -7.91 2.57
CA THR A 110 21.96 -6.96 3.62
C THR A 110 21.68 -5.59 3.00
N VAL A 111 20.55 -4.99 3.39
CA VAL A 111 20.13 -3.66 2.95
C VAL A 111 20.73 -2.61 3.88
N THR A 112 21.52 -1.69 3.32
CA THR A 112 22.24 -0.66 4.08
C THR A 112 21.74 0.78 3.82
N VAL A 113 20.83 0.93 2.85
CA VAL A 113 20.22 2.24 2.57
C VAL A 113 19.33 2.69 3.72
N ASP A 114 18.93 3.95 3.68
CA ASP A 114 17.98 4.51 4.63
C ASP A 114 16.63 3.74 4.58
N ASN A 115 16.01 3.54 5.76
CA ASN A 115 14.86 2.67 5.90
C ASN A 115 13.98 3.06 7.09
N VAL A 116 12.78 2.52 7.13
CA VAL A 116 11.78 2.80 8.16
C VAL A 116 12.29 2.53 9.58
N VAL A 117 13.03 1.45 9.80
CA VAL A 117 13.55 1.07 11.14
C VAL A 117 14.57 2.10 11.62
N ARG A 118 15.50 2.51 10.76
CA ARG A 118 16.51 3.53 11.07
C ARG A 118 15.85 4.84 11.51
N GLU A 119 14.86 5.29 10.77
CA GLU A 119 14.19 6.55 11.05
C GLU A 119 13.30 6.48 12.30
N LEU A 120 12.67 5.34 12.57
CA LEU A 120 11.95 5.11 13.81
C LEU A 120 12.89 5.16 15.03
N ILE A 121 14.02 4.45 14.98
CA ILE A 121 15.04 4.46 16.05
C ILE A 121 15.56 5.89 16.28
N ALA A 122 15.90 6.61 15.21
CA ALA A 122 16.38 7.98 15.29
C ALA A 122 15.36 8.94 15.92
N ALA A 123 14.06 8.68 15.71
CA ALA A 123 12.95 9.43 16.31
C ALA A 123 12.57 8.96 17.72
N GLY A 124 13.24 7.95 18.29
CA GLY A 124 12.92 7.38 19.60
C GLY A 124 11.61 6.60 19.63
N LYS A 125 11.18 6.04 18.49
CA LYS A 125 9.96 5.26 18.34
C LYS A 125 10.24 3.77 18.43
N THR A 126 9.27 3.03 18.98
CA THR A 126 9.33 1.57 19.04
C THR A 126 8.72 0.95 17.79
N TRP A 127 9.26 -0.20 17.39
CA TRP A 127 8.77 -0.94 16.24
C TRP A 127 8.81 -2.45 16.48
N LYS A 128 7.98 -3.20 15.77
CA LYS A 128 8.03 -4.66 15.67
C LYS A 128 7.56 -5.11 14.29
N GLU A 129 8.15 -6.21 13.81
CA GLU A 129 7.64 -7.00 12.69
C GLU A 129 7.08 -8.30 13.27
N TYR A 130 5.77 -8.50 13.09
CA TYR A 130 5.01 -9.64 13.58
C TYR A 130 4.83 -10.64 12.45
N SER A 131 5.68 -11.67 12.42
CA SER A 131 5.71 -12.61 11.31
C SER A 131 5.11 -13.94 11.72
N GLU A 132 4.10 -14.39 10.99
CA GLU A 132 3.57 -15.72 11.16
C GLU A 132 4.54 -16.76 10.65
N SER A 133 4.59 -17.92 11.28
CA SER A 133 5.51 -19.03 10.96
C SER A 133 7.01 -18.68 11.01
N ILE A 134 7.41 -17.50 11.53
CA ILE A 134 8.83 -17.21 11.77
C ILE A 134 9.43 -18.31 12.69
N PRO A 135 10.60 -18.89 12.36
CA PRO A 135 11.17 -20.03 13.11
C PRO A 135 11.39 -19.75 14.60
N PHE A 136 11.84 -18.55 14.94
CA PHE A 136 12.05 -18.07 16.31
C PHE A 136 12.23 -16.54 16.29
N GLN A 137 12.04 -15.92 17.44
CA GLN A 137 12.26 -14.48 17.60
C GLN A 137 13.69 -14.07 17.23
N GLY A 138 13.82 -13.06 16.38
CA GLY A 138 15.11 -12.57 15.88
C GLY A 138 15.67 -13.37 14.70
N TYR A 139 14.88 -14.24 14.07
CA TYR A 139 15.28 -14.94 12.86
C TYR A 139 15.44 -13.96 11.70
N ASP A 140 16.59 -14.00 11.03
CA ASP A 140 16.95 -13.16 9.88
C ASP A 140 17.54 -13.99 8.72
N GLY A 141 17.13 -15.25 8.64
CA GLY A 141 17.54 -16.20 7.59
C GLY A 141 16.45 -16.43 6.56
N GLY A 142 16.77 -17.27 5.56
CA GLY A 142 15.91 -17.58 4.42
C GLY A 142 14.60 -18.29 4.76
N ASP A 143 13.84 -18.59 3.72
CA ASP A 143 12.52 -19.22 3.79
C ASP A 143 12.52 -20.52 4.62
N GLN A 144 11.48 -20.72 5.42
CA GLN A 144 11.29 -21.91 6.27
C GLN A 144 9.80 -22.30 6.32
N GLY A 145 9.43 -23.38 5.64
CA GLY A 145 8.04 -23.82 5.57
C GLY A 145 7.16 -22.71 4.97
N GLU A 146 6.15 -22.26 5.72
CA GLU A 146 5.25 -21.19 5.30
C GLU A 146 5.78 -19.77 5.59
N TYR A 147 6.94 -19.63 6.23
CA TYR A 147 7.63 -18.35 6.41
C TYR A 147 8.42 -18.00 5.16
N ALA A 148 8.20 -16.85 4.57
CA ALA A 148 8.95 -16.30 3.47
C ALA A 148 9.78 -15.09 3.92
N GLU A 149 11.13 -15.16 3.85
CA GLU A 149 11.98 -14.01 4.24
C GLU A 149 11.70 -12.80 3.38
N ARG A 150 11.45 -12.98 2.07
CA ARG A 150 11.15 -11.90 1.12
C ARG A 150 9.94 -11.04 1.50
N HIS A 151 9.02 -11.56 2.32
CA HIS A 151 7.87 -10.82 2.87
C HIS A 151 8.19 -10.11 4.20
N ASN A 152 9.37 -10.32 4.76
CA ASN A 152 9.81 -9.82 6.05
C ASN A 152 10.96 -8.79 5.88
N PRO A 153 10.69 -7.59 5.35
CA PRO A 153 11.72 -6.65 4.89
C PRO A 153 12.65 -6.16 5.99
N CYS A 154 12.18 -6.08 7.25
CA CYS A 154 13.03 -5.61 8.35
C CYS A 154 14.17 -6.60 8.68
N SER A 155 14.02 -7.87 8.34
CA SER A 155 15.06 -8.89 8.52
C SER A 155 16.31 -8.64 7.68
N TYR A 156 16.21 -7.88 6.59
CA TYR A 156 17.33 -7.56 5.69
C TYR A 156 18.14 -6.35 6.13
N PHE A 157 17.63 -5.49 7.02
CA PHE A 157 18.28 -4.22 7.32
C PHE A 157 19.53 -4.38 8.17
N SER A 158 20.60 -3.67 7.78
CA SER A 158 21.84 -3.62 8.56
C SER A 158 21.62 -3.08 9.98
N ASP A 159 20.64 -2.23 10.17
CA ASP A 159 20.24 -1.68 11.47
C ASP A 159 19.66 -2.77 12.40
N VAL A 160 19.13 -3.85 11.83
CA VAL A 160 18.57 -5.00 12.53
C VAL A 160 19.61 -6.11 12.64
N ARG A 161 20.19 -6.55 11.52
CA ARG A 161 21.17 -7.67 11.48
C ARG A 161 22.41 -7.42 12.33
N ASN A 162 22.85 -6.17 12.49
CA ASN A 162 24.05 -5.81 13.24
C ASN A 162 23.77 -5.41 14.70
N ASP A 163 22.53 -5.37 15.15
CA ASP A 163 22.14 -5.03 16.51
C ASP A 163 21.24 -6.12 17.12
N PRO A 164 21.77 -6.96 18.04
CA PRO A 164 20.99 -8.00 18.68
C PRO A 164 19.73 -7.51 19.41
N ASN A 165 19.68 -6.24 19.86
CA ASN A 165 18.49 -5.68 20.49
C ASN A 165 17.42 -5.38 19.43
N GLN A 166 17.83 -4.91 18.24
CA GLN A 166 16.89 -4.66 17.15
C GLN A 166 16.38 -5.95 16.53
N GLN A 167 17.20 -7.00 16.44
CA GLN A 167 16.75 -8.34 16.00
C GLN A 167 15.60 -8.88 16.85
N GLN A 168 15.56 -8.58 18.15
CA GLN A 168 14.47 -9.02 19.03
C GLN A 168 13.10 -8.40 18.67
N ASN A 169 13.04 -7.43 17.77
CA ASN A 169 11.81 -6.86 17.25
C ASN A 169 11.22 -7.67 16.05
N LEU A 170 11.96 -8.63 15.52
CA LEU A 170 11.43 -9.66 14.61
C LEU A 170 10.77 -10.73 15.49
N VAL A 171 9.46 -10.71 15.61
CA VAL A 171 8.73 -11.52 16.59
C VAL A 171 7.72 -12.47 15.94
N PRO A 172 7.47 -13.64 16.55
CA PRO A 172 6.34 -14.47 16.13
C PRO A 172 5.02 -13.67 16.19
N PHE A 173 4.14 -13.87 15.23
CA PHE A 173 2.84 -13.18 15.18
C PHE A 173 2.05 -13.31 16.49
N SER A 174 2.16 -14.45 17.19
CA SER A 174 1.52 -14.67 18.49
C SER A 174 1.91 -13.63 19.58
N GLN A 175 3.03 -12.91 19.37
CA GLN A 175 3.43 -11.82 20.27
C GLN A 175 2.44 -10.65 20.24
N LEU A 176 1.71 -10.44 19.13
CA LEU A 176 0.71 -9.39 19.02
C LEU A 176 -0.37 -9.50 20.12
N ALA A 177 -0.90 -10.71 20.35
CA ALA A 177 -1.87 -10.93 21.39
C ALA A 177 -1.31 -10.62 22.80
N THR A 178 -0.03 -10.93 23.03
CA THR A 178 0.67 -10.61 24.28
C THR A 178 0.83 -9.09 24.43
N ASP A 179 1.21 -8.38 23.38
CA ASP A 179 1.39 -6.93 23.39
C ASP A 179 0.06 -6.20 23.62
N ILE A 180 -1.03 -6.68 23.03
CA ILE A 180 -2.38 -6.17 23.27
C ILE A 180 -2.75 -6.35 24.77
N ALA A 181 -2.56 -7.55 25.29
CA ALA A 181 -2.94 -7.87 26.68
C ALA A 181 -2.14 -7.08 27.73
N ASN A 182 -0.89 -6.75 27.41
CA ASN A 182 0.03 -6.05 28.31
C ASN A 182 0.11 -4.54 28.07
N HIS A 183 -0.64 -3.98 27.11
CA HIS A 183 -0.56 -2.56 26.73
C HIS A 183 0.85 -2.14 26.27
N THR A 184 1.49 -2.99 25.47
CA THR A 184 2.87 -2.81 24.97
C THR A 184 2.97 -2.80 23.45
N LEU A 185 1.89 -2.39 22.77
CA LEU A 185 1.90 -2.21 21.32
C LEU A 185 3.01 -1.20 20.92
N PRO A 186 3.79 -1.46 19.88
CA PRO A 186 4.81 -0.53 19.41
C PRO A 186 4.16 0.67 18.68
N ASN A 187 4.94 1.73 18.48
CA ASN A 187 4.49 2.86 17.68
C ASN A 187 4.31 2.49 16.20
N TYR A 188 5.09 1.52 15.70
CA TYR A 188 5.02 1.01 14.33
C TYR A 188 5.00 -0.52 14.36
N GLY A 189 4.00 -1.11 13.71
CA GLY A 189 3.85 -2.55 13.55
C GLY A 189 3.79 -2.94 12.09
N PHE A 190 4.60 -3.92 11.68
CA PHE A 190 4.50 -4.57 10.38
C PHE A 190 3.99 -5.99 10.60
N ILE A 191 2.86 -6.35 10.02
CA ILE A 191 2.22 -7.66 10.18
C ILE A 191 2.35 -8.43 8.88
N VAL A 192 2.90 -9.64 8.96
CA VAL A 192 3.13 -10.54 7.84
C VAL A 192 2.47 -11.88 8.15
N PRO A 193 1.30 -12.19 7.57
CA PRO A 193 0.76 -13.54 7.59
C PRO A 193 1.71 -14.50 6.87
N ASN A 194 1.57 -15.81 7.03
CA ASN A 194 2.34 -16.78 6.29
C ASN A 194 1.79 -17.00 4.87
N LEU A 195 2.51 -17.72 4.02
CA LEU A 195 2.17 -17.95 2.61
C LEU A 195 0.76 -18.54 2.36
N LEU A 196 0.15 -19.20 3.35
CA LEU A 196 -1.21 -19.71 3.23
C LEU A 196 -2.26 -18.66 3.63
N ASP A 197 -1.93 -17.85 4.62
CA ASP A 197 -2.86 -16.93 5.25
C ASP A 197 -2.78 -15.51 4.67
N ASP A 198 -1.75 -15.20 3.84
CA ASP A 198 -1.62 -13.96 3.05
C ASP A 198 -2.24 -14.04 1.64
N ALA A 199 -2.84 -15.16 1.27
CA ALA A 199 -3.39 -15.51 -0.04
C ALA A 199 -2.35 -15.81 -1.15
N HIS A 200 -1.04 -15.89 -0.86
CA HIS A 200 -0.02 -16.26 -1.85
C HIS A 200 -0.21 -17.71 -2.34
N ASP A 201 -0.10 -18.69 -1.42
CA ASP A 201 -0.31 -20.12 -1.68
C ASP A 201 -1.72 -20.56 -1.24
N GLY A 202 -2.37 -19.76 -0.40
CA GLY A 202 -3.71 -20.00 0.10
C GLY A 202 -4.80 -19.41 -0.80
N THR A 203 -6.01 -19.33 -0.25
CA THR A 203 -7.15 -18.71 -0.94
C THR A 203 -7.54 -17.40 -0.28
N LEU A 204 -8.18 -16.51 -1.03
CA LEU A 204 -8.75 -15.27 -0.47
C LEU A 204 -9.67 -15.55 0.74
N ALA A 205 -10.43 -16.66 0.74
CA ALA A 205 -11.28 -17.03 1.87
C ALA A 205 -10.46 -17.45 3.12
N MET A 206 -9.27 -18.02 2.95
CA MET A 206 -8.37 -18.32 4.07
C MET A 206 -7.80 -17.04 4.64
N ALA A 207 -7.30 -16.15 3.79
CA ALA A 207 -6.78 -14.85 4.18
C ALA A 207 -7.84 -14.01 4.93
N ASP A 208 -9.07 -13.94 4.42
CA ASP A 208 -10.16 -13.21 5.08
C ASP A 208 -10.53 -13.78 6.44
N ALA A 209 -10.59 -15.12 6.56
CA ALA A 209 -10.84 -15.78 7.83
C ALA A 209 -9.72 -15.53 8.84
N TRP A 210 -8.47 -15.53 8.38
CA TRP A 210 -7.30 -15.20 9.19
C TRP A 210 -7.35 -13.73 9.66
N LEU A 211 -7.62 -12.79 8.75
CA LEU A 211 -7.82 -11.37 9.08
C LEU A 211 -8.87 -11.21 10.18
N GLN A 212 -10.04 -11.81 10.02
CA GLN A 212 -11.11 -11.71 11.00
C GLN A 212 -10.70 -12.26 12.37
N ALA A 213 -10.05 -13.42 12.41
CA ALA A 213 -9.66 -14.07 13.65
C ALA A 213 -8.55 -13.33 14.39
N ASN A 214 -7.58 -12.78 13.65
CA ASN A 214 -6.32 -12.31 14.19
C ASN A 214 -6.22 -10.78 14.32
N ILE A 215 -6.93 -10.03 13.48
CA ILE A 215 -6.86 -8.56 13.44
C ILE A 215 -8.02 -7.90 14.18
N ALA A 216 -9.20 -8.53 14.26
CA ALA A 216 -10.30 -8.00 15.06
C ALA A 216 -9.92 -7.71 16.53
N PRO A 217 -9.11 -8.54 17.24
CA PRO A 217 -8.64 -8.22 18.59
C PRO A 217 -7.78 -6.95 18.67
N LEU A 218 -6.92 -6.68 17.69
CA LEU A 218 -6.14 -5.45 17.63
C LEU A 218 -7.06 -4.23 17.48
N LEU A 219 -7.98 -4.29 16.53
CA LEU A 219 -8.94 -3.21 16.25
C LEU A 219 -9.87 -2.93 17.44
N ALA A 220 -10.16 -3.95 18.25
CA ALA A 220 -11.00 -3.82 19.45
C ALA A 220 -10.22 -3.40 20.70
N SER A 221 -8.88 -3.43 20.67
CA SER A 221 -8.08 -3.14 21.87
C SER A 221 -8.20 -1.67 22.30
N PRO A 222 -8.22 -1.37 23.60
CA PRO A 222 -8.36 0.00 24.09
C PRO A 222 -7.24 0.94 23.61
N ASP A 223 -6.01 0.44 23.49
CA ASP A 223 -4.87 1.25 23.06
C ASP A 223 -4.98 1.65 21.59
N PHE A 224 -5.62 0.82 20.79
CA PHE A 224 -5.79 1.06 19.36
C PHE A 224 -7.10 1.78 19.03
N ASN A 225 -8.21 1.37 19.68
CA ASN A 225 -9.56 1.84 19.37
C ASN A 225 -9.97 3.09 20.17
N THR A 226 -9.10 4.08 20.25
CA THR A 226 -9.40 5.39 20.85
C THR A 226 -8.97 6.51 19.90
N PRO A 227 -9.58 7.70 19.96
CA PRO A 227 -9.10 8.85 19.20
C PRO A 227 -7.60 9.07 19.45
N GLY A 228 -6.80 9.11 18.39
CA GLY A 228 -5.34 9.17 18.47
C GLY A 228 -4.65 7.86 18.85
N GLY A 229 -5.39 6.77 19.07
CA GLY A 229 -4.83 5.47 19.43
C GLY A 229 -4.13 4.78 18.27
N GLY A 230 -4.87 4.23 17.33
CA GLY A 230 -4.28 3.45 16.23
C GLY A 230 -4.83 3.76 14.85
N LEU A 231 -4.01 3.42 13.85
CA LEU A 231 -4.42 3.28 12.45
C LEU A 231 -3.77 2.03 11.88
N LEU A 232 -4.57 1.16 11.28
CA LEU A 232 -4.12 -0.02 10.55
C LEU A 232 -4.31 0.22 9.05
N ILE A 233 -3.27 -0.06 8.27
CA ILE A 233 -3.34 -0.16 6.82
C ILE A 233 -3.35 -1.63 6.45
N ILE A 234 -4.27 -2.05 5.57
CA ILE A 234 -4.25 -3.37 4.97
C ILE A 234 -4.13 -3.16 3.46
N THR A 235 -3.12 -3.76 2.86
CA THR A 235 -2.86 -3.64 1.42
C THR A 235 -2.25 -4.94 0.88
N PHE A 236 -2.15 -5.03 -0.44
CA PHE A 236 -1.50 -6.12 -1.15
C PHE A 236 -0.17 -5.61 -1.70
N ASP A 237 0.83 -6.46 -1.74
CA ASP A 237 2.17 -6.12 -2.20
C ASP A 237 2.21 -5.84 -3.70
N GLU A 238 1.57 -6.70 -4.48
CA GLU A 238 1.40 -6.61 -5.93
C GLU A 238 0.07 -7.23 -6.38
N SER A 239 -0.32 -6.95 -7.61
CA SER A 239 -1.46 -7.58 -8.26
C SER A 239 -1.08 -8.92 -8.87
N GLU A 240 -2.03 -9.57 -9.57
CA GLU A 240 -1.69 -10.69 -10.45
C GLU A 240 -0.65 -10.26 -11.51
N ASP A 241 0.26 -11.16 -11.89
CA ASP A 241 1.36 -10.95 -12.87
C ASP A 241 0.92 -10.31 -14.20
N SER A 242 -0.34 -10.49 -14.59
CA SER A 242 -0.89 -9.96 -15.83
C SER A 242 -1.17 -8.46 -15.78
N ASP A 243 -1.33 -7.87 -14.59
CA ASP A 243 -1.54 -6.44 -14.40
C ASP A 243 -0.21 -5.76 -14.04
N THR A 244 0.35 -5.03 -14.99
CA THR A 244 1.60 -4.29 -14.83
C THR A 244 1.40 -2.78 -14.79
N GLN A 245 0.17 -2.32 -14.52
CA GLN A 245 -0.14 -0.91 -14.45
C GLN A 245 0.68 -0.25 -13.34
N PHE A 246 1.35 0.86 -13.63
CA PHE A 246 2.29 1.55 -12.75
C PHE A 246 3.45 0.68 -12.21
N GLY A 247 3.67 -0.49 -12.79
CA GLY A 247 4.78 -1.40 -12.49
C GLY A 247 4.36 -2.70 -11.82
N GLY A 248 3.51 -2.67 -10.80
CA GLY A 248 3.06 -3.84 -10.04
C GLY A 248 1.54 -4.03 -9.97
N GLY A 249 0.78 -3.26 -10.80
CA GLY A 249 -0.67 -3.37 -10.97
C GLY A 249 -1.51 -2.70 -9.89
N HIS A 250 -2.83 -2.75 -10.09
CA HIS A 250 -3.83 -2.10 -9.24
C HIS A 250 -4.19 -3.00 -8.05
N VAL A 251 -3.84 -2.58 -6.83
CA VAL A 251 -4.01 -3.38 -5.62
C VAL A 251 -4.95 -2.74 -4.60
N PRO A 252 -5.62 -3.53 -3.74
CA PRO A 252 -6.43 -2.98 -2.65
C PRO A 252 -5.58 -2.25 -1.62
N TRP A 253 -6.10 -1.15 -1.10
CA TRP A 253 -5.55 -0.44 0.04
C TRP A 253 -6.67 0.14 0.88
N ILE A 254 -6.71 -0.19 2.17
CA ILE A 254 -7.67 0.35 3.13
C ILE A 254 -6.97 0.88 4.37
N ALA A 255 -7.49 1.96 4.94
CA ALA A 255 -7.09 2.45 6.26
C ALA A 255 -8.23 2.24 7.25
N VAL A 256 -7.92 1.59 8.37
CA VAL A 256 -8.90 1.08 9.34
C VAL A 256 -8.56 1.59 10.73
N GLY A 257 -9.54 2.06 11.47
CA GLY A 257 -9.38 2.51 12.85
C GLY A 257 -10.18 3.77 13.17
N PRO A 258 -10.16 4.24 14.43
CA PRO A 258 -10.98 5.35 14.87
C PRO A 258 -10.65 6.69 14.22
N ASN A 259 -9.46 6.81 13.65
CA ASN A 259 -8.97 7.99 12.96
C ASN A 259 -8.96 7.84 11.42
N ALA A 260 -9.37 6.70 10.89
CA ALA A 260 -9.60 6.56 9.45
C ALA A 260 -10.79 7.44 9.03
N ASN A 261 -10.68 8.08 7.87
CA ASN A 261 -11.77 8.88 7.33
C ASN A 261 -12.88 7.95 6.81
N PRO A 262 -14.01 7.83 7.49
CA PRO A 262 -15.06 6.90 7.07
C PRO A 262 -15.64 7.35 5.73
N HIS A 263 -15.91 6.39 4.85
CA HIS A 263 -16.53 6.64 3.54
C HIS A 263 -15.74 7.58 2.62
N TYR A 264 -14.41 7.58 2.70
CA TYR A 264 -13.61 8.21 1.66
C TYR A 264 -13.29 7.16 0.56
N PRO A 265 -13.50 7.48 -0.73
CA PRO A 265 -14.04 8.73 -1.26
C PRO A 265 -15.56 8.89 -0.97
N PRO A 266 -16.05 10.13 -0.81
CA PRO A 266 -17.47 10.38 -0.55
C PRO A 266 -18.33 9.92 -1.74
N THR A 267 -19.39 9.16 -1.47
CA THR A 267 -20.31 8.70 -2.50
C THR A 267 -21.01 9.88 -3.22
N GLY A 268 -21.07 9.82 -4.56
CA GLY A 268 -21.77 10.79 -5.40
C GLY A 268 -21.03 12.11 -5.64
N VAL A 269 -19.79 12.24 -5.19
CA VAL A 269 -18.92 13.40 -5.48
C VAL A 269 -17.79 12.92 -6.38
N TYR A 270 -17.67 13.52 -7.58
CA TYR A 270 -16.48 13.30 -8.40
C TYR A 270 -15.29 14.04 -7.78
N ILE A 271 -14.32 13.29 -7.29
CA ILE A 271 -13.02 13.79 -6.86
C ILE A 271 -11.99 13.24 -7.85
N PRO A 272 -11.13 14.07 -8.46
CA PRO A 272 -9.99 13.56 -9.19
C PRO A 272 -9.11 12.77 -8.22
N LEU A 273 -9.04 11.46 -8.41
CA LEU A 273 -8.29 10.58 -7.51
C LEU A 273 -6.79 10.77 -7.78
N THR A 274 -6.02 10.87 -6.73
CA THR A 274 -4.56 10.87 -6.79
C THR A 274 -4.10 9.43 -6.90
N VAL A 275 -3.17 9.17 -7.81
CA VAL A 275 -2.50 7.86 -7.88
C VAL A 275 -1.50 7.74 -6.73
N TYR A 276 -1.64 6.68 -5.96
CA TYR A 276 -0.76 6.32 -4.84
C TYR A 276 -0.02 5.03 -5.12
N GLN A 277 1.13 4.87 -4.49
CA GLN A 277 1.93 3.64 -4.51
C GLN A 277 2.56 3.42 -3.12
N HIS A 278 3.30 2.33 -2.93
CA HIS A 278 3.89 1.94 -1.63
C HIS A 278 4.73 3.04 -0.97
N GLN A 279 5.47 3.86 -1.72
CA GLN A 279 6.21 4.99 -1.17
C GLN A 279 5.29 6.08 -0.57
N SER A 280 4.05 6.21 -1.05
CA SER A 280 3.06 7.10 -0.44
C SER A 280 2.60 6.56 0.92
N THR A 281 2.39 5.26 1.02
CA THR A 281 2.07 4.59 2.28
C THR A 281 3.22 4.71 3.29
N LEU A 282 4.47 4.48 2.89
CA LEU A 282 5.64 4.68 3.74
C LEU A 282 5.69 6.12 4.29
N ARG A 283 5.52 7.12 3.42
CA ARG A 283 5.42 8.52 3.81
C ARG A 283 4.31 8.77 4.84
N PHE A 284 3.13 8.24 4.58
CA PHE A 284 1.96 8.42 5.42
C PHE A 284 2.18 7.83 6.81
N MET A 285 2.66 6.59 6.88
CA MET A 285 2.90 5.88 8.14
C MET A 285 3.97 6.56 9.00
N LEU A 286 5.10 6.97 8.40
CA LEU A 286 6.16 7.67 9.12
C LEU A 286 5.67 8.99 9.68
N LYS A 287 4.91 9.78 8.92
CA LYS A 287 4.31 11.02 9.41
C LYS A 287 3.32 10.79 10.54
N LEU A 288 2.47 9.76 10.45
CA LEU A 288 1.55 9.35 11.52
C LEU A 288 2.30 8.94 12.79
N ALA A 289 3.43 8.25 12.66
CA ALA A 289 4.31 7.91 13.78
C ALA A 289 5.10 9.12 14.33
N GLY A 290 4.99 10.29 13.71
CA GLY A 290 5.71 11.50 14.12
C GLY A 290 7.16 11.55 13.66
N VAL A 291 7.50 10.79 12.63
CA VAL A 291 8.84 10.78 12.01
C VAL A 291 8.86 11.75 10.82
N ASN A 292 9.85 12.62 10.77
CA ASN A 292 9.92 13.68 9.76
C ASN A 292 10.97 13.42 8.68
N VAL A 293 11.91 12.51 8.90
CA VAL A 293 12.85 12.05 7.88
C VAL A 293 12.19 10.92 7.10
N LEU A 294 12.23 11.00 5.78
CA LEU A 294 11.47 10.14 4.89
C LEU A 294 12.44 9.47 3.90
N PRO A 295 12.67 8.17 3.98
CA PRO A 295 13.64 7.47 3.14
C PRO A 295 13.21 7.41 1.67
N GLY A 296 14.17 7.49 0.77
CA GLY A 296 14.02 7.29 -0.66
C GLY A 296 12.90 8.12 -1.31
N ALA A 297 12.13 7.50 -2.17
CA ALA A 297 11.04 8.14 -2.90
C ALA A 297 9.88 8.59 -2.01
N SER A 298 9.78 8.10 -0.76
CA SER A 298 8.75 8.55 0.18
C SER A 298 8.86 10.04 0.49
N ASN A 299 10.06 10.63 0.37
CA ASN A 299 10.27 12.06 0.60
C ASN A 299 9.49 12.97 -0.37
N THR A 300 9.22 12.51 -1.57
CA THR A 300 8.50 13.27 -2.62
C THR A 300 7.18 12.65 -3.04
N ALA A 301 6.80 11.52 -2.46
CA ALA A 301 5.55 10.83 -2.75
C ALA A 301 4.33 11.70 -2.38
N PRO A 302 3.19 11.50 -3.03
CA PRO A 302 1.94 12.13 -2.62
C PRO A 302 1.59 11.83 -1.15
N ASP A 303 1.09 12.84 -0.45
CA ASP A 303 0.54 12.66 0.90
C ASP A 303 -0.84 11.99 0.81
N MET A 304 -1.21 11.20 1.85
CA MET A 304 -2.45 10.43 1.94
C MET A 304 -3.35 10.92 3.09
N TRP A 305 -3.35 12.24 3.37
CA TRP A 305 -4.10 12.80 4.52
C TRP A 305 -5.61 12.72 4.38
N GLU A 306 -6.14 12.57 3.16
CA GLU A 306 -7.57 12.37 2.91
C GLU A 306 -8.14 11.11 3.56
N PHE A 307 -7.29 10.12 3.85
CA PHE A 307 -7.68 8.87 4.51
C PHE A 307 -7.64 8.96 6.04
N TYR A 308 -7.33 10.13 6.61
CA TYR A 308 -7.14 10.36 8.04
C TYR A 308 -7.91 11.60 8.52
N THR A 309 -8.72 11.45 9.57
CA THR A 309 -9.56 12.56 10.10
C THR A 309 -8.83 13.46 11.10
N GLY A 310 -7.67 13.06 11.58
CA GLY A 310 -7.01 13.72 12.72
C GLY A 310 -7.57 13.29 14.07
N ASN A 311 -6.99 13.82 15.15
CA ASN A 311 -7.41 13.58 16.53
C ASN A 311 -8.36 14.69 16.99
#